data_4fa729d46536ac235f660c40254243d2
#
_entry.id   4fa729d46536ac235f660c40254243d2
#
_cell.length_a   1.000
_cell.length_b   1.000
_cell.length_c   1.000
_cell.angle_alpha   90.00
_cell.angle_beta   90.00
_cell.angle_gamma   90.00
#
_symmetry.space_group_name_H-M   'P 1'
#
loop_
_entity.id
_entity.type
_entity.pdbx_description
1 polymer ?
#
loop_
_entity_poly.entity_id
_entity_poly.type
_entity_poly.pdbx_seq_one_letter_code
_entity_poly.pdbx_strand_id
1 'polypeptide(L)'
;MKIGMSHLRFFILFCIVCSPGLMIPQLIVYDEPSVQDVPLTTETVMKNTASLSMPFIKNEGQADPQVKFYANTFAGTAYLTENDLTYVIPTNDGSFVIKEAPHGGYFTPSADTPSETTVNYFKGTEENWHTDIPTYDSVSAGFVWDGVSLSLKAYGNNIEKLFTVLPGTNPDVIKMNFDGVESLSVDKSGELLLHTSAGDITMTAPVAYQHIDGIKKFVPVKYSTSNTIYGFVLGDYEKTLPVVIDPLLASTFLGGSGMDYGYRIAIDSSGNVYVIGSTSDVATDLPVTSGAYDEALNGQDIYVSKFSSDLTSLSASTYFGGSGNDVGRAIAIDSSGNVYVTGYTEDHTTDLPTTGGAYDESHNGDNDAFVSKFSSDLTSLSASTYFGGSGDDRGWDIAIDSSGNVYVTGYTEDDTTDQPTTSGAYDESHNGGYDVFISKFS
;
A
#
# COMPACT_ATOMS: atom_id res chain seq x y z
N MET A 1 -4.24 39.94 -10.46
CA MET A 1 -3.67 40.42 -9.18
C MET A 1 -3.04 39.18 -8.52
N LYS A 2 -1.71 39.07 -8.62
CA LYS A 2 -0.96 37.92 -8.07
C LYS A 2 -0.73 38.19 -6.58
N ILE A 3 -1.23 37.32 -5.73
CA ILE A 3 -0.91 37.31 -4.30
C ILE A 3 0.11 36.21 -4.09
N GLY A 4 1.34 36.62 -3.74
CA GLY A 4 2.41 35.69 -3.41
C GLY A 4 2.21 35.12 -1.99
N MET A 5 2.29 33.84 -1.85
CA MET A 5 2.37 33.18 -0.54
C MET A 5 3.78 33.32 0.01
N SER A 6 3.92 34.04 1.12
CA SER A 6 5.14 34.14 1.89
C SER A 6 5.30 32.96 2.82
N HIS A 7 6.52 32.46 2.88
CA HIS A 7 7.00 31.35 3.71
C HIS A 7 6.73 31.55 5.20
N LEU A 8 6.04 30.61 5.84
CA LEU A 8 5.87 30.57 7.28
C LEU A 8 7.05 29.78 7.88
N ARG A 9 7.96 30.49 8.55
CA ARG A 9 9.09 29.87 9.24
C ARG A 9 8.67 29.52 10.67
N PHE A 10 8.74 28.25 11.04
CA PHE A 10 8.64 27.82 12.43
C PHE A 10 10.00 28.00 13.12
N PHE A 11 10.03 28.81 14.17
CA PHE A 11 11.18 28.91 15.09
C PHE A 11 10.90 28.02 16.30
N ILE A 12 11.74 27.01 16.54
CA ILE A 12 11.78 26.31 17.82
C ILE A 12 12.85 26.98 18.69
N LEU A 13 12.44 27.64 19.74
CA LEU A 13 13.34 28.29 20.71
C LEU A 13 13.57 27.31 21.88
N PHE A 14 14.78 26.76 21.98
CA PHE A 14 15.23 26.07 23.19
C PHE A 14 15.82 27.07 24.17
N CYS A 15 15.17 27.30 25.31
CA CYS A 15 15.75 28.03 26.43
C CYS A 15 16.54 27.06 27.32
N ILE A 16 17.87 27.16 27.29
CA ILE A 16 18.73 26.59 28.33
C ILE A 16 19.05 27.72 29.31
N VAL A 17 18.59 27.58 30.56
CA VAL A 17 18.96 28.50 31.65
C VAL A 17 20.29 28.04 32.23
N CYS A 18 21.34 28.85 32.06
CA CYS A 18 22.57 28.78 32.85
C CYS A 18 23.14 30.19 33.07
N SER A 19 23.64 30.40 34.28
CA SER A 19 24.12 31.61 34.96
C SER A 19 25.09 32.54 34.19
N PRO A 20 25.33 33.77 34.66
CA PRO A 20 25.73 34.90 33.80
C PRO A 20 27.24 34.92 33.51
N GLY A 21 27.57 34.78 32.27
CA GLY A 21 28.88 35.06 31.68
C GLY A 21 28.69 35.32 30.20
N LEU A 22 29.09 36.51 29.77
CA LEU A 22 28.94 37.05 28.44
C LEU A 22 29.37 36.05 27.35
N MET A 23 28.43 35.49 26.56
CA MET A 23 28.72 34.82 25.30
C MET A 23 27.85 35.44 24.20
N ILE A 24 28.51 35.85 23.14
CA ILE A 24 27.89 36.27 21.89
C ILE A 24 27.32 35.02 21.22
N PRO A 25 26.05 34.93 20.86
CA PRO A 25 25.51 33.76 20.15
C PRO A 25 26.10 33.74 18.72
N GLN A 26 26.88 32.70 18.43
CA GLN A 26 27.17 32.32 17.06
C GLN A 26 25.90 31.71 16.43
N LEU A 27 25.43 32.39 15.39
CA LEU A 27 24.37 31.84 14.55
C LEU A 27 24.96 30.69 13.72
N ILE A 28 24.65 29.45 14.10
CA ILE A 28 24.95 28.27 13.27
C ILE A 28 23.82 28.22 12.24
N VAL A 29 24.09 28.58 11.03
CA VAL A 29 23.22 28.37 9.89
C VAL A 29 23.45 26.93 9.46
N TYR A 30 22.47 26.07 9.69
CA TYR A 30 22.42 24.78 9.02
C TYR A 30 21.86 25.00 7.64
N ASP A 31 22.65 24.72 6.60
CA ASP A 31 22.12 24.52 5.26
C ASP A 31 21.21 23.27 5.34
N GLU A 32 19.93 23.48 5.09
CA GLU A 32 19.02 22.33 4.91
C GLU A 32 19.39 21.65 3.59
N PRO A 33 19.49 20.30 3.60
CA PRO A 33 19.59 19.58 2.34
C PRO A 33 18.38 19.95 1.48
N SER A 34 18.61 20.32 0.24
CA SER A 34 17.57 20.62 -0.73
C SER A 34 16.69 19.37 -0.87
N VAL A 35 15.52 19.39 -0.23
CA VAL A 35 14.46 18.42 -0.54
C VAL A 35 14.07 18.70 -1.99
N GLN A 36 14.50 17.84 -2.89
CA GLN A 36 13.98 17.86 -4.25
C GLN A 36 12.47 17.57 -4.11
N ASP A 37 11.66 18.54 -4.52
CA ASP A 37 10.22 18.39 -4.64
C ASP A 37 9.93 17.33 -5.71
N VAL A 38 9.90 16.07 -5.30
CA VAL A 38 9.24 15.03 -6.11
C VAL A 38 7.77 15.44 -6.15
N PRO A 39 7.17 15.71 -7.32
CA PRO A 39 5.77 16.06 -7.38
C PRO A 39 4.97 14.87 -6.89
N LEU A 40 4.45 14.95 -5.66
CA LEU A 40 3.49 14.01 -5.11
C LEU A 40 2.25 14.08 -5.99
N THR A 41 2.11 13.12 -6.89
CA THR A 41 0.86 12.99 -7.65
C THR A 41 -0.24 12.63 -6.67
N THR A 42 -1.44 13.15 -6.91
CA THR A 42 -2.63 12.87 -6.08
C THR A 42 -2.83 11.35 -5.91
N GLU A 43 -2.48 10.57 -6.91
CA GLU A 43 -2.55 9.11 -6.92
C GLU A 43 -1.56 8.45 -5.95
N THR A 44 -0.32 8.92 -5.90
CA THR A 44 0.70 8.44 -4.96
C THR A 44 0.33 8.75 -3.50
N VAL A 45 -0.20 9.95 -3.24
CA VAL A 45 -0.69 10.32 -1.90
C VAL A 45 -1.88 9.46 -1.51
N MET A 46 -2.86 9.24 -2.39
CA MET A 46 -4.02 8.40 -2.10
C MET A 46 -3.64 6.94 -1.83
N LYS A 47 -2.68 6.39 -2.56
CA LYS A 47 -2.23 5.01 -2.38
C LYS A 47 -1.49 4.82 -1.04
N ASN A 48 -0.64 5.75 -0.65
CA ASN A 48 0.11 5.68 0.61
C ASN A 48 -0.76 5.96 1.85
N THR A 49 -1.89 6.65 1.70
CA THR A 49 -2.80 6.96 2.79
C THR A 49 -3.89 5.90 3.00
N ALA A 50 -4.13 5.03 2.04
CA ALA A 50 -5.19 4.02 2.10
C ALA A 50 -4.99 2.99 3.23
N SER A 51 -3.74 2.70 3.62
CA SER A 51 -3.39 1.73 4.67
C SER A 51 -3.21 2.35 6.07
N LEU A 52 -3.30 3.67 6.21
CA LEU A 52 -3.17 4.32 7.52
C LEU A 52 -4.33 3.93 8.42
N SER A 53 -4.03 3.41 9.62
CA SER A 53 -5.04 3.18 10.65
C SER A 53 -5.60 4.53 11.11
N MET A 54 -6.93 4.64 11.06
CA MET A 54 -7.69 5.83 11.48
C MET A 54 -8.46 5.45 12.74
N PRO A 55 -8.13 6.01 13.92
CA PRO A 55 -8.80 5.58 15.13
C PRO A 55 -10.27 6.01 15.16
N PHE A 56 -11.12 5.18 15.73
CA PHE A 56 -12.46 5.57 16.14
C PHE A 56 -12.39 6.48 17.35
N ILE A 57 -13.09 7.60 17.30
CA ILE A 57 -13.18 8.59 18.37
C ILE A 57 -14.48 8.34 19.13
N LYS A 58 -14.40 8.20 20.44
CA LYS A 58 -15.59 8.10 21.28
C LYS A 58 -16.35 9.43 21.29
N ASN A 59 -17.67 9.39 21.19
CA ASN A 59 -18.48 10.59 21.37
C ASN A 59 -18.69 10.88 22.89
N GLU A 60 -18.13 11.97 23.36
CA GLU A 60 -18.30 12.50 24.71
C GLU A 60 -19.03 13.87 24.73
N GLY A 61 -19.81 14.13 23.67
CA GLY A 61 -20.61 15.34 23.52
C GLY A 61 -20.19 16.25 22.36
N GLN A 62 -19.09 15.93 21.67
CA GLN A 62 -18.61 16.70 20.52
C GLN A 62 -19.34 16.40 19.21
N ALA A 63 -20.16 15.35 19.13
CA ALA A 63 -21.00 14.97 17.99
C ALA A 63 -22.46 14.79 18.41
N ASP A 64 -23.35 14.48 17.46
CA ASP A 64 -24.76 14.20 17.73
C ASP A 64 -24.89 13.13 18.83
N PRO A 65 -25.80 13.28 19.80
CA PRO A 65 -25.98 12.35 20.93
C PRO A 65 -26.29 10.91 20.54
N GLN A 66 -26.80 10.65 19.33
CA GLN A 66 -27.06 9.30 18.83
C GLN A 66 -25.77 8.58 18.44
N VAL A 67 -24.72 9.30 18.08
CA VAL A 67 -23.42 8.76 17.72
C VAL A 67 -22.71 8.24 18.97
N LYS A 68 -22.20 7.02 18.91
CA LYS A 68 -21.40 6.42 19.97
C LYS A 68 -19.90 6.54 19.67
N PHE A 69 -19.54 6.26 18.43
CA PHE A 69 -18.17 6.40 17.91
C PHE A 69 -18.21 6.96 16.50
N TYR A 70 -17.13 7.60 16.07
CA TYR A 70 -16.95 8.03 14.69
C TYR A 70 -15.48 7.95 14.28
N ALA A 71 -15.24 7.75 12.98
CA ALA A 71 -13.90 7.76 12.41
C ALA A 71 -13.86 8.73 11.24
N ASN A 72 -12.83 9.59 11.22
CA ASN A 72 -12.56 10.47 10.09
C ASN A 72 -11.60 9.76 9.15
N THR A 73 -12.06 9.45 7.95
CA THR A 73 -11.25 8.85 6.88
C THR A 73 -11.01 9.87 5.77
N PHE A 74 -10.12 9.59 4.84
CA PHE A 74 -9.91 10.47 3.68
C PHE A 74 -11.10 10.46 2.71
N ALA A 75 -11.93 9.41 2.74
CA ALA A 75 -13.17 9.34 1.95
C ALA A 75 -14.34 10.05 2.61
N GLY A 76 -14.25 10.43 3.88
CA GLY A 76 -15.31 11.08 4.64
C GLY A 76 -15.37 10.59 6.09
N THR A 77 -16.48 10.84 6.76
CA THR A 77 -16.66 10.45 8.17
C THR A 77 -17.67 9.32 8.29
N ALA A 78 -17.31 8.28 9.04
CA ALA A 78 -18.20 7.19 9.41
C ALA A 78 -18.67 7.36 10.86
N TYR A 79 -19.97 7.32 11.08
CA TYR A 79 -20.62 7.46 12.40
C TYR A 79 -21.30 6.15 12.79
N LEU A 80 -20.94 5.58 13.92
CA LEU A 80 -21.58 4.38 14.48
C LEU A 80 -22.60 4.78 15.53
N THR A 81 -23.85 4.40 15.28
CA THR A 81 -25.00 4.57 16.19
C THR A 81 -25.51 3.20 16.67
N GLU A 82 -26.55 3.16 17.48
CA GLU A 82 -27.25 1.92 17.83
C GLU A 82 -28.10 1.36 16.67
N ASN A 83 -28.37 2.17 15.64
CA ASN A 83 -29.25 1.81 14.54
C ASN A 83 -28.50 1.50 13.23
N ASP A 84 -27.45 2.26 12.97
CA ASP A 84 -26.74 2.22 11.68
C ASP A 84 -25.27 2.64 11.78
N LEU A 85 -24.55 2.34 10.72
CA LEU A 85 -23.26 2.92 10.38
C LEU A 85 -23.53 3.92 9.24
N THR A 86 -23.43 5.21 9.54
CA THR A 86 -23.68 6.30 8.59
C THR A 86 -22.37 6.82 8.02
N TYR A 87 -22.23 6.81 6.70
CA TYR A 87 -21.10 7.37 5.97
C TYR A 87 -21.49 8.74 5.39
N VAL A 88 -20.71 9.76 5.70
CA VAL A 88 -20.86 11.11 5.14
C VAL A 88 -19.66 11.38 4.23
N ILE A 89 -19.90 11.35 2.94
CA ILE A 89 -18.89 11.46 1.88
C ILE A 89 -18.94 12.88 1.31
N PRO A 90 -17.87 13.68 1.41
CA PRO A 90 -17.82 15.02 0.83
C PRO A 90 -17.93 14.96 -0.69
N THR A 91 -18.67 15.89 -1.27
CA THR A 91 -18.79 16.09 -2.73
C THR A 91 -18.53 17.56 -3.07
N ASN A 92 -18.36 17.88 -4.35
CA ASN A 92 -18.13 19.25 -4.79
C ASN A 92 -19.32 20.19 -4.44
N ASP A 93 -20.53 19.65 -4.35
CA ASP A 93 -21.78 20.39 -4.12
C ASP A 93 -22.37 20.19 -2.71
N GLY A 94 -21.61 19.57 -1.79
CA GLY A 94 -22.07 19.30 -0.43
C GLY A 94 -21.57 17.98 0.14
N SER A 95 -22.47 17.11 0.56
CA SER A 95 -22.12 15.76 1.03
C SER A 95 -23.16 14.73 0.58
N PHE A 96 -22.69 13.53 0.28
CA PHE A 96 -23.51 12.36 0.02
C PHE A 96 -23.56 11.47 1.26
N VAL A 97 -24.73 10.95 1.61
CA VAL A 97 -24.90 10.16 2.85
C VAL A 97 -25.42 8.78 2.49
N ILE A 98 -24.73 7.76 3.01
CA ILE A 98 -25.17 6.37 2.97
C ILE A 98 -25.32 5.87 4.39
N LYS A 99 -26.38 5.11 4.65
CA LYS A 99 -26.58 4.39 5.91
C LYS A 99 -26.56 2.89 5.68
N GLU A 100 -25.89 2.19 6.55
CA GLU A 100 -25.80 0.75 6.53
C GLU A 100 -26.30 0.18 7.86
N ALA A 101 -27.39 -0.56 7.81
CA ALA A 101 -28.07 -1.07 8.99
C ALA A 101 -28.27 -2.59 8.94
N PRO A 102 -28.21 -3.32 10.07
CA PRO A 102 -28.53 -4.74 10.09
C PRO A 102 -30.02 -4.97 9.86
N HIS A 103 -30.35 -5.84 8.92
CA HIS A 103 -31.73 -6.27 8.70
C HIS A 103 -32.06 -7.44 9.64
N GLY A 104 -33.01 -7.23 10.53
CA GLY A 104 -33.39 -8.23 11.56
C GLY A 104 -32.37 -8.39 12.68
N GLY A 105 -31.46 -7.43 12.86
CA GLY A 105 -30.50 -7.32 13.92
C GLY A 105 -30.48 -5.92 14.53
N TYR A 106 -29.54 -5.65 15.45
CA TYR A 106 -29.33 -4.33 16.06
C TYR A 106 -27.89 -4.19 16.50
N PHE A 107 -27.37 -2.96 16.55
CA PHE A 107 -26.05 -2.67 17.07
C PHE A 107 -26.08 -2.39 18.56
N THR A 108 -25.04 -2.83 19.26
CA THR A 108 -24.72 -2.49 20.65
C THR A 108 -23.27 -1.98 20.72
N PRO A 109 -23.03 -0.72 20.27
CA PRO A 109 -21.68 -0.20 20.12
C PRO A 109 -20.93 -0.14 21.45
N SER A 110 -19.71 -0.66 21.45
CA SER A 110 -18.79 -0.59 22.58
C SER A 110 -17.35 -0.43 22.12
N ALA A 111 -16.51 0.10 23.00
CA ALA A 111 -15.07 0.13 22.79
C ALA A 111 -14.51 -1.30 22.71
N ASP A 112 -13.53 -1.51 21.84
CA ASP A 112 -12.85 -2.80 21.69
C ASP A 112 -11.35 -2.63 21.96
N THR A 113 -10.53 -2.32 20.97
CA THR A 113 -9.08 -2.16 21.14
C THR A 113 -8.73 -0.68 21.34
N PRO A 114 -8.25 -0.25 22.53
CA PRO A 114 -7.83 1.13 22.74
C PRO A 114 -6.64 1.50 21.85
N SER A 115 -6.64 2.73 21.33
CA SER A 115 -5.48 3.34 20.69
C SER A 115 -4.61 4.06 21.72
N GLU A 116 -3.32 4.25 21.41
CA GLU A 116 -2.41 5.05 22.25
C GLU A 116 -2.67 6.57 22.15
N THR A 117 -3.54 7.00 21.23
CA THR A 117 -3.80 8.40 20.93
C THR A 117 -5.07 8.91 21.63
N THR A 118 -5.11 10.22 21.91
CA THR A 118 -6.32 10.94 22.33
C THR A 118 -6.57 12.13 21.40
N VAL A 119 -7.79 12.62 21.36
CA VAL A 119 -8.18 13.76 20.54
C VAL A 119 -8.71 14.90 21.43
N ASN A 120 -8.29 16.12 21.11
CA ASN A 120 -8.83 17.32 21.74
C ASN A 120 -9.70 18.07 20.73
N TYR A 121 -10.87 18.51 21.19
CA TYR A 121 -11.87 19.17 20.36
C TYR A 121 -12.20 20.55 20.91
N PHE A 122 -11.69 21.60 20.26
CA PHE A 122 -11.85 22.99 20.66
C PHE A 122 -12.78 23.70 19.68
N LYS A 123 -14.09 23.71 19.96
CA LYS A 123 -15.07 24.37 19.09
C LYS A 123 -16.01 25.24 19.91
N GLY A 124 -16.14 26.51 19.50
CA GLY A 124 -16.99 27.48 20.21
C GLY A 124 -16.35 28.00 21.48
N THR A 125 -17.16 28.18 22.53
CA THR A 125 -16.73 28.64 23.86
C THR A 125 -16.06 27.52 24.64
N GLU A 126 -15.22 27.86 25.63
CA GLU A 126 -14.43 26.94 26.45
C GLU A 126 -15.26 25.85 27.15
N GLU A 127 -16.51 26.13 27.47
CA GLU A 127 -17.46 25.17 28.06
C GLU A 127 -17.90 24.05 27.11
N ASN A 128 -17.62 24.20 25.79
CA ASN A 128 -17.89 23.20 24.77
C ASN A 128 -16.60 22.49 24.30
N TRP A 129 -15.50 22.72 25.00
CA TRP A 129 -14.24 22.05 24.69
C TRP A 129 -14.22 20.67 25.32
N HIS A 130 -13.76 19.70 24.54
CA HIS A 130 -13.56 18.32 24.97
C HIS A 130 -12.09 17.97 24.80
N THR A 131 -11.44 17.56 25.88
CA THR A 131 -10.01 17.18 25.88
C THR A 131 -9.85 15.74 26.31
N ASP A 132 -8.73 15.13 25.89
CA ASP A 132 -8.35 13.77 26.24
C ASP A 132 -9.40 12.70 25.87
N ILE A 133 -10.15 12.97 24.77
CA ILE A 133 -11.16 12.04 24.26
C ILE A 133 -10.46 10.76 23.83
N PRO A 134 -10.83 9.59 24.38
CA PRO A 134 -10.20 8.33 24.05
C PRO A 134 -10.50 7.90 22.60
N THR A 135 -9.50 7.30 21.97
CA THR A 135 -9.60 6.72 20.64
C THR A 135 -9.38 5.22 20.67
N TYR A 136 -9.84 4.53 19.63
CA TYR A 136 -9.81 3.07 19.54
C TYR A 136 -9.43 2.62 18.15
N ASP A 137 -8.51 1.66 18.05
CA ASP A 137 -8.11 1.05 16.79
C ASP A 137 -9.21 0.16 16.23
N SER A 138 -10.06 -0.40 17.11
CA SER A 138 -11.29 -1.09 16.74
C SER A 138 -12.42 -0.80 17.73
N VAL A 139 -13.65 -0.86 17.21
CA VAL A 139 -14.88 -0.80 18.00
C VAL A 139 -15.79 -1.98 17.67
N SER A 140 -16.53 -2.45 18.66
CA SER A 140 -17.50 -3.52 18.47
C SER A 140 -18.89 -2.93 18.22
N ALA A 141 -19.60 -3.43 17.22
CA ALA A 141 -21.04 -3.23 17.06
C ALA A 141 -21.87 -4.26 17.86
N GLY A 142 -21.20 -5.15 18.60
CA GLY A 142 -21.80 -6.17 19.46
C GLY A 142 -22.21 -7.45 18.72
N PHE A 143 -23.00 -8.28 19.38
CA PHE A 143 -23.69 -9.40 18.75
C PHE A 143 -24.90 -8.87 17.99
N VAL A 144 -24.70 -8.64 16.68
CA VAL A 144 -25.71 -8.03 15.81
C VAL A 144 -26.87 -8.97 15.54
N TRP A 145 -26.60 -10.24 15.37
CA TRP A 145 -27.56 -11.34 15.31
C TRP A 145 -27.16 -12.41 16.33
N ASP A 146 -28.09 -13.31 16.63
CA ASP A 146 -27.77 -14.45 17.53
C ASP A 146 -26.59 -15.24 16.95
N GLY A 147 -25.52 -15.33 17.74
CA GLY A 147 -24.28 -16.00 17.37
C GLY A 147 -23.41 -15.30 16.32
N VAL A 148 -23.70 -14.05 15.92
CA VAL A 148 -22.87 -13.27 15.01
C VAL A 148 -22.50 -11.92 15.60
N SER A 149 -21.22 -11.67 15.84
CA SER A 149 -20.69 -10.39 16.25
C SER A 149 -20.08 -9.62 15.05
N LEU A 150 -20.04 -8.30 15.16
CA LEU A 150 -19.42 -7.40 14.19
C LEU A 150 -18.42 -6.47 14.91
N SER A 151 -17.19 -6.47 14.45
CA SER A 151 -16.16 -5.50 14.83
C SER A 151 -15.82 -4.61 13.64
N LEU A 152 -15.47 -3.35 13.91
CA LEU A 152 -15.16 -2.33 12.93
C LEU A 152 -13.75 -1.78 13.15
N LYS A 153 -13.00 -1.59 12.06
CA LYS A 153 -11.74 -0.86 12.02
C LYS A 153 -11.81 0.19 10.93
N ALA A 154 -11.16 1.32 11.11
CA ALA A 154 -11.08 2.35 10.09
C ALA A 154 -9.65 2.47 9.55
N TYR A 155 -9.54 2.58 8.24
CA TYR A 155 -8.31 2.83 7.50
C TYR A 155 -8.48 4.05 6.61
N GLY A 156 -7.41 4.52 6.02
CA GLY A 156 -7.36 5.73 5.21
C GLY A 156 -8.65 6.10 4.47
N ASN A 157 -9.18 5.23 3.63
CA ASN A 157 -10.39 5.47 2.84
C ASN A 157 -11.56 4.53 3.18
N ASN A 158 -11.41 3.61 4.15
CA ASN A 158 -12.34 2.49 4.29
C ASN A 158 -12.69 2.20 5.76
N ILE A 159 -13.86 1.58 5.96
CA ILE A 159 -14.26 0.94 7.22
C ILE A 159 -14.32 -0.57 6.99
N GLU A 160 -13.41 -1.29 7.62
CA GLU A 160 -13.38 -2.75 7.65
C GLU A 160 -14.44 -3.29 8.60
N LYS A 161 -15.14 -4.33 8.17
CA LYS A 161 -16.24 -4.96 8.91
C LYS A 161 -15.95 -6.43 9.15
N LEU A 162 -15.57 -6.79 10.34
CA LEU A 162 -15.20 -8.15 10.72
C LEU A 162 -16.40 -8.87 11.34
N PHE A 163 -17.03 -9.76 10.59
CA PHE A 163 -18.11 -10.61 11.10
C PHE A 163 -17.55 -11.92 11.67
N THR A 164 -17.81 -12.19 12.94
CA THR A 164 -17.46 -13.47 13.56
C THR A 164 -18.73 -14.29 13.81
N VAL A 165 -18.84 -15.43 13.13
CA VAL A 165 -19.94 -16.37 13.25
C VAL A 165 -19.53 -17.48 14.23
N LEU A 166 -20.25 -17.62 15.32
CA LEU A 166 -19.98 -18.63 16.35
C LEU A 166 -20.34 -20.05 15.87
N PRO A 167 -19.73 -21.10 16.45
CA PRO A 167 -20.04 -22.48 16.12
C PRO A 167 -21.54 -22.78 16.17
N GLY A 168 -22.01 -23.48 15.15
CA GLY A 168 -23.44 -23.89 15.04
C GLY A 168 -24.39 -22.78 14.59
N THR A 169 -23.92 -21.56 14.38
CA THR A 169 -24.73 -20.46 13.87
C THR A 169 -24.82 -20.54 12.33
N ASN A 170 -25.99 -20.23 11.79
CA ASN A 170 -26.16 -20.11 10.34
C ASN A 170 -25.71 -18.73 9.86
N PRO A 171 -24.66 -18.60 9.02
CA PRO A 171 -24.18 -17.31 8.51
C PRO A 171 -25.18 -16.58 7.60
N ASP A 172 -26.21 -17.25 7.07
CA ASP A 172 -27.25 -16.62 6.22
C ASP A 172 -28.10 -15.58 6.97
N VAL A 173 -27.99 -15.52 8.31
CA VAL A 173 -28.63 -14.47 9.13
C VAL A 173 -28.03 -13.11 8.89
N ILE A 174 -26.76 -13.05 8.43
CA ILE A 174 -26.08 -11.79 8.13
C ILE A 174 -26.75 -11.14 6.93
N LYS A 175 -27.49 -10.08 7.20
CA LYS A 175 -28.18 -9.24 6.21
C LYS A 175 -27.96 -7.79 6.56
N MET A 176 -27.22 -7.05 5.73
CA MET A 176 -26.98 -5.63 5.87
C MET A 176 -27.78 -4.90 4.79
N ASN A 177 -28.53 -3.87 5.18
CA ASN A 177 -29.32 -3.04 4.28
C ASN A 177 -28.69 -1.67 4.13
N PHE A 178 -28.59 -1.20 2.89
CA PHE A 178 -28.19 0.17 2.59
C PHE A 178 -29.41 1.07 2.36
N ASP A 179 -29.35 2.27 2.92
CA ASP A 179 -30.20 3.42 2.59
C ASP A 179 -29.33 4.49 1.92
N GLY A 180 -29.84 5.16 0.89
CA GLY A 180 -29.07 6.10 0.06
C GLY A 180 -28.39 5.46 -1.15
N VAL A 181 -28.65 4.18 -1.46
CA VAL A 181 -28.23 3.53 -2.69
C VAL A 181 -29.43 3.15 -3.57
N GLU A 182 -29.23 3.09 -4.88
CA GLU A 182 -30.29 2.75 -5.85
C GLU A 182 -30.43 1.23 -6.00
N SER A 183 -29.29 0.53 -6.08
CA SER A 183 -29.24 -0.94 -6.20
C SER A 183 -27.85 -1.47 -5.86
N LEU A 184 -27.77 -2.80 -5.69
CA LEU A 184 -26.53 -3.54 -5.50
C LEU A 184 -26.31 -4.53 -6.63
N SER A 185 -25.07 -4.70 -7.05
CA SER A 185 -24.66 -5.78 -7.95
C SER A 185 -23.29 -6.35 -7.51
N VAL A 186 -22.99 -7.56 -7.97
CA VAL A 186 -21.66 -8.17 -7.74
C VAL A 186 -21.00 -8.30 -9.11
N ASP A 187 -19.78 -7.79 -9.22
CA ASP A 187 -19.04 -7.83 -10.47
C ASP A 187 -18.33 -9.18 -10.70
N LYS A 188 -17.52 -9.28 -11.78
CA LYS A 188 -16.80 -10.52 -12.14
C LYS A 188 -15.64 -10.86 -11.19
N SER A 189 -15.10 -9.86 -10.50
CA SER A 189 -14.04 -10.03 -9.47
C SER A 189 -14.62 -10.44 -8.10
N GLY A 190 -15.95 -10.42 -7.96
CA GLY A 190 -16.64 -10.72 -6.71
C GLY A 190 -16.83 -9.51 -5.81
N GLU A 191 -16.52 -8.33 -6.28
CA GLU A 191 -16.71 -7.06 -5.55
C GLU A 191 -18.18 -6.63 -5.56
N LEU A 192 -18.63 -6.03 -4.46
CA LEU A 192 -19.97 -5.50 -4.33
C LEU A 192 -20.01 -4.03 -4.80
N LEU A 193 -20.77 -3.76 -5.83
CA LEU A 193 -21.01 -2.43 -6.37
C LEU A 193 -22.29 -1.85 -5.78
N LEU A 194 -22.17 -0.67 -5.17
CA LEU A 194 -23.29 0.15 -4.68
C LEU A 194 -23.54 1.22 -5.74
N HIS A 195 -24.63 1.09 -6.49
CA HIS A 195 -25.02 2.09 -7.47
C HIS A 195 -25.74 3.25 -6.77
N THR A 196 -25.22 4.46 -6.94
CA THR A 196 -25.75 5.67 -6.29
C THR A 196 -25.90 6.82 -7.27
N SER A 197 -26.68 7.81 -6.92
CA SER A 197 -26.83 9.04 -7.71
C SER A 197 -25.53 9.87 -7.79
N ALA A 198 -24.57 9.61 -6.92
CA ALA A 198 -23.26 10.28 -6.90
C ALA A 198 -22.15 9.47 -7.62
N GLY A 199 -22.48 8.30 -8.17
CA GLY A 199 -21.58 7.36 -8.81
C GLY A 199 -21.50 6.03 -8.05
N ASP A 200 -20.79 5.07 -8.61
CA ASP A 200 -20.64 3.74 -8.02
C ASP A 200 -19.61 3.74 -6.90
N ILE A 201 -19.93 3.04 -5.80
CA ILE A 201 -19.03 2.79 -4.69
C ILE A 201 -18.78 1.29 -4.65
N THR A 202 -17.52 0.89 -4.47
CA THR A 202 -17.10 -0.51 -4.49
C THR A 202 -16.72 -0.97 -3.09
N MET A 203 -17.21 -2.15 -2.69
CA MET A 203 -16.70 -2.90 -1.56
C MET A 203 -15.96 -4.13 -2.08
N THR A 204 -14.77 -4.38 -1.55
CA THR A 204 -13.91 -5.50 -1.97
C THR A 204 -14.60 -6.85 -1.84
N ALA A 205 -14.18 -7.85 -2.64
CA ALA A 205 -14.66 -9.22 -2.53
C ALA A 205 -14.45 -9.74 -1.10
N PRO A 206 -15.41 -10.47 -0.51
CA PRO A 206 -15.31 -10.95 0.86
C PRO A 206 -14.34 -12.12 0.95
N VAL A 207 -13.67 -12.21 2.10
CA VAL A 207 -12.85 -13.38 2.47
C VAL A 207 -13.37 -13.97 3.74
N ALA A 208 -13.36 -15.30 3.84
CA ALA A 208 -13.67 -15.97 5.08
C ALA A 208 -12.59 -16.98 5.45
N TYR A 209 -12.40 -17.16 6.75
CA TYR A 209 -11.42 -18.12 7.26
C TYR A 209 -11.81 -18.67 8.63
N GLN A 210 -11.20 -19.79 8.96
CA GLN A 210 -11.22 -20.42 10.29
C GLN A 210 -9.80 -20.69 10.77
N HIS A 211 -9.58 -20.73 12.07
CA HIS A 211 -8.36 -21.28 12.66
C HIS A 211 -8.58 -22.73 13.05
N ILE A 212 -7.88 -23.66 12.39
CA ILE A 212 -7.92 -25.09 12.67
C ILE A 212 -6.53 -25.51 13.11
N ASP A 213 -6.39 -25.99 14.34
CA ASP A 213 -5.10 -26.34 14.95
C ASP A 213 -4.07 -25.20 14.93
N GLY A 214 -4.54 -23.94 15.08
CA GLY A 214 -3.70 -22.73 15.03
C GLY A 214 -3.35 -22.26 13.61
N ILE A 215 -3.76 -22.98 12.58
CA ILE A 215 -3.50 -22.64 11.17
C ILE A 215 -4.74 -21.96 10.59
N LYS A 216 -4.53 -20.80 9.93
CA LYS A 216 -5.58 -20.08 9.19
C LYS A 216 -5.93 -20.88 7.93
N LYS A 217 -7.19 -21.30 7.81
CA LYS A 217 -7.72 -21.98 6.61
C LYS A 217 -8.83 -21.15 6.00
N PHE A 218 -8.72 -20.88 4.70
CA PHE A 218 -9.73 -20.12 3.97
C PHE A 218 -10.99 -20.93 3.72
N VAL A 219 -12.12 -20.24 3.78
CA VAL A 219 -13.47 -20.77 3.51
C VAL A 219 -13.98 -20.05 2.26
N PRO A 220 -14.45 -20.76 1.23
CA PRO A 220 -15.06 -20.10 0.08
C PRO A 220 -16.22 -19.22 0.51
N VAL A 221 -16.25 -17.98 0.03
CA VAL A 221 -17.28 -17.00 0.37
C VAL A 221 -17.58 -16.11 -0.83
N LYS A 222 -18.82 -15.65 -0.94
CA LYS A 222 -19.23 -14.64 -1.93
C LYS A 222 -20.38 -13.81 -1.38
N TYR A 223 -20.53 -12.58 -1.92
CA TYR A 223 -21.72 -11.78 -1.63
C TYR A 223 -23.00 -12.44 -2.18
N SER A 224 -24.10 -12.25 -1.45
CA SER A 224 -25.45 -12.42 -1.92
C SER A 224 -26.18 -11.08 -1.85
N THR A 225 -26.92 -10.70 -2.88
CA THR A 225 -27.61 -9.41 -2.94
C THR A 225 -29.09 -9.58 -3.22
N SER A 226 -29.91 -8.70 -2.64
CA SER A 226 -31.35 -8.60 -2.92
C SER A 226 -31.76 -7.14 -2.71
N ASN A 227 -32.11 -6.42 -3.78
CA ASN A 227 -32.36 -4.99 -3.77
C ASN A 227 -31.16 -4.21 -3.16
N THR A 228 -31.36 -3.58 -2.02
CA THR A 228 -30.36 -2.83 -1.24
C THR A 228 -29.76 -3.63 -0.07
N ILE A 229 -30.07 -4.93 0.02
CA ILE A 229 -29.59 -5.82 1.06
C ILE A 229 -28.46 -6.69 0.52
N TYR A 230 -27.36 -6.79 1.27
CA TYR A 230 -26.34 -7.80 1.02
C TYR A 230 -26.17 -8.74 2.21
N GLY A 231 -25.59 -9.86 1.95
CA GLY A 231 -25.17 -10.88 2.90
C GLY A 231 -24.11 -11.76 2.28
N PHE A 232 -23.86 -12.93 2.85
CA PHE A 232 -22.80 -13.82 2.41
C PHE A 232 -23.32 -15.22 2.16
N VAL A 233 -22.71 -15.93 1.21
CA VAL A 233 -22.87 -17.37 1.00
C VAL A 233 -21.51 -18.01 1.20
N LEU A 234 -21.40 -18.89 2.20
CA LEU A 234 -20.18 -19.63 2.48
C LEU A 234 -20.22 -21.00 1.82
N GLY A 235 -19.04 -21.47 1.37
CA GLY A 235 -18.83 -22.87 0.99
C GLY A 235 -18.71 -23.79 2.21
N ASP A 236 -18.10 -24.96 2.02
CA ASP A 236 -17.91 -25.93 3.09
C ASP A 236 -16.90 -25.40 4.14
N TYR A 237 -17.25 -25.54 5.42
CA TYR A 237 -16.41 -25.17 6.56
C TYR A 237 -16.70 -26.03 7.78
N GLU A 238 -15.80 -26.04 8.78
CA GLU A 238 -15.97 -26.79 10.02
C GLU A 238 -16.96 -26.06 10.95
N LYS A 239 -18.19 -26.58 11.06
CA LYS A 239 -19.30 -25.96 11.82
C LYS A 239 -19.12 -25.94 13.33
N THR A 240 -18.15 -26.69 13.84
CA THR A 240 -17.81 -26.71 15.27
C THR A 240 -16.82 -25.63 15.68
N LEU A 241 -16.28 -24.89 14.71
CA LEU A 241 -15.34 -23.78 14.91
C LEU A 241 -15.95 -22.45 14.44
N PRO A 242 -15.53 -21.32 15.03
CA PRO A 242 -15.92 -20.00 14.52
C PRO A 242 -15.44 -19.81 13.08
N VAL A 243 -16.21 -19.07 12.28
CA VAL A 243 -15.76 -18.54 10.99
C VAL A 243 -15.76 -17.03 11.03
N VAL A 244 -14.68 -16.43 10.52
CA VAL A 244 -14.53 -14.99 10.38
C VAL A 244 -14.73 -14.62 8.93
N ILE A 245 -15.56 -13.60 8.66
CA ILE A 245 -15.75 -13.01 7.33
C ILE A 245 -15.16 -11.60 7.37
N ASP A 246 -14.16 -11.37 6.55
CA ASP A 246 -13.29 -10.20 6.57
C ASP A 246 -13.19 -9.62 5.14
N PRO A 247 -13.43 -8.35 4.90
CA PRO A 247 -13.20 -7.74 3.60
C PRO A 247 -11.73 -7.39 3.33
N LEU A 248 -10.85 -7.30 4.35
CA LEU A 248 -9.42 -7.15 4.16
C LEU A 248 -8.76 -8.52 3.99
N LEU A 249 -8.28 -8.80 2.78
CA LEU A 249 -7.72 -10.09 2.40
C LEU A 249 -6.43 -10.43 3.13
N ALA A 250 -5.44 -9.56 3.02
CA ALA A 250 -4.12 -9.78 3.60
C ALA A 250 -3.33 -8.48 3.67
N SER A 251 -2.52 -8.32 4.69
CA SER A 251 -1.55 -7.25 4.83
C SER A 251 -0.35 -7.78 5.60
N THR A 252 0.84 -7.44 5.15
CA THR A 252 2.08 -7.80 5.82
C THR A 252 3.08 -6.68 5.68
N PHE A 253 4.05 -6.64 6.60
CA PHE A 253 5.25 -5.83 6.47
C PHE A 253 6.37 -6.67 5.85
N LEU A 254 7.25 -6.01 5.12
CA LEU A 254 8.51 -6.55 4.63
C LEU A 254 9.56 -5.48 4.85
N GLY A 255 10.62 -5.81 5.56
CA GLY A 255 11.72 -4.90 5.87
C GLY A 255 12.57 -5.41 7.02
N GLY A 256 13.68 -4.73 7.23
CA GLY A 256 14.61 -4.91 8.33
C GLY A 256 14.56 -3.72 9.29
N SER A 257 15.72 -3.40 9.90
CA SER A 257 15.87 -2.27 10.83
C SER A 257 16.24 -0.95 10.13
N GLY A 258 16.55 -1.00 8.83
CA GLY A 258 16.94 0.15 8.02
C GLY A 258 15.78 0.82 7.29
N MET A 259 16.12 1.44 6.15
CA MET A 259 15.11 2.05 5.27
C MET A 259 14.80 1.09 4.13
N ASP A 260 13.57 0.61 4.10
CA ASP A 260 13.08 -0.32 3.11
C ASP A 260 11.98 0.33 2.27
N TYR A 261 12.13 0.32 0.96
CA TYR A 261 11.20 0.92 0.02
C TYR A 261 10.65 -0.14 -0.94
N GLY A 262 9.33 -0.32 -0.99
CA GLY A 262 8.66 -1.09 -2.03
C GLY A 262 8.23 -0.17 -3.17
N TYR A 263 8.70 -0.43 -4.40
CA TYR A 263 8.38 0.43 -5.55
C TYR A 263 7.33 -0.15 -6.47
N ARG A 264 7.31 -1.49 -6.65
CA ARG A 264 6.37 -2.16 -7.57
C ARG A 264 5.95 -3.52 -7.02
N ILE A 265 4.79 -3.94 -7.50
CA ILE A 265 4.19 -5.23 -7.20
C ILE A 265 3.78 -5.91 -8.51
N ALA A 266 3.94 -7.23 -8.59
CA ALA A 266 3.42 -8.07 -9.66
C ALA A 266 2.75 -9.31 -9.05
N ILE A 267 1.83 -9.93 -9.79
CA ILE A 267 1.11 -11.13 -9.36
C ILE A 267 1.26 -12.19 -10.44
N ASP A 268 1.66 -13.42 -10.06
CA ASP A 268 1.73 -14.54 -11.01
C ASP A 268 0.34 -15.20 -11.22
N SER A 269 0.26 -16.12 -12.16
CA SER A 269 -0.98 -16.83 -12.50
C SER A 269 -1.54 -17.70 -11.34
N SER A 270 -0.74 -17.96 -10.32
CA SER A 270 -1.14 -18.68 -9.10
C SER A 270 -1.58 -17.75 -7.98
N GLY A 271 -1.54 -16.43 -8.22
CA GLY A 271 -1.89 -15.40 -7.23
C GLY A 271 -0.75 -15.06 -6.26
N ASN A 272 0.46 -15.60 -6.42
CA ASN A 272 1.59 -15.21 -5.59
C ASN A 272 1.99 -13.76 -5.88
N VAL A 273 2.34 -13.05 -4.82
CA VAL A 273 2.63 -11.61 -4.86
C VAL A 273 4.13 -11.38 -4.83
N TYR A 274 4.65 -10.70 -5.83
CA TYR A 274 6.05 -10.30 -5.91
C TYR A 274 6.19 -8.81 -5.64
N VAL A 275 7.20 -8.44 -4.86
CA VAL A 275 7.53 -7.05 -4.53
C VAL A 275 8.97 -6.80 -4.89
N ILE A 276 9.23 -5.68 -5.54
CA ILE A 276 10.59 -5.16 -5.78
C ILE A 276 10.74 -3.81 -5.10
N GLY A 277 11.93 -3.57 -4.59
CA GLY A 277 12.29 -2.33 -3.94
C GLY A 277 13.79 -2.19 -3.73
N SER A 278 14.17 -1.28 -2.86
CA SER A 278 15.54 -1.17 -2.37
C SER A 278 15.59 -1.11 -0.86
N THR A 279 16.68 -1.60 -0.30
CA THR A 279 16.97 -1.55 1.13
C THR A 279 18.34 -0.97 1.38
N SER A 280 18.47 -0.14 2.42
CA SER A 280 19.76 0.41 2.89
C SER A 280 20.05 -0.08 4.30
N ASP A 281 19.73 -1.33 4.58
CA ASP A 281 19.82 -1.90 5.90
C ASP A 281 21.25 -2.26 6.27
N VAL A 282 21.87 -1.50 7.16
CA VAL A 282 23.23 -1.79 7.67
C VAL A 282 23.31 -3.09 8.47
N ALA A 283 22.18 -3.68 8.85
CA ALA A 283 22.13 -4.88 9.67
C ALA A 283 21.94 -6.17 8.87
N THR A 284 21.71 -6.10 7.54
CA THR A 284 21.39 -7.25 6.68
C THR A 284 20.21 -8.08 7.21
N ASP A 285 19.18 -7.41 7.77
CA ASP A 285 18.06 -8.07 8.45
C ASP A 285 16.74 -8.02 7.68
N LEU A 286 16.70 -7.45 6.44
CA LEU A 286 15.57 -7.69 5.54
C LEU A 286 15.51 -9.19 5.25
N PRO A 287 14.35 -9.85 5.45
CA PRO A 287 14.26 -11.29 5.32
C PRO A 287 14.57 -11.78 3.89
N VAL A 288 15.60 -12.59 3.73
CA VAL A 288 15.90 -13.37 2.52
C VAL A 288 15.73 -14.86 2.79
N THR A 289 15.47 -15.63 1.75
CA THR A 289 15.28 -17.09 1.90
C THR A 289 16.59 -17.83 1.71
N SER A 290 16.81 -18.90 2.50
CA SER A 290 18.00 -19.74 2.35
C SER A 290 18.07 -20.38 0.96
N GLY A 291 19.22 -20.28 0.30
CA GLY A 291 19.43 -20.71 -1.09
C GLY A 291 18.99 -19.69 -2.12
N ALA A 292 18.68 -18.46 -1.74
CA ALA A 292 18.43 -17.36 -2.67
C ALA A 292 19.64 -17.07 -3.56
N TYR A 293 19.41 -16.36 -4.64
CA TYR A 293 20.52 -15.98 -5.55
C TYR A 293 21.60 -15.18 -4.82
N ASP A 294 21.18 -14.22 -3.98
CA ASP A 294 22.09 -13.47 -3.11
C ASP A 294 21.46 -13.33 -1.71
N GLU A 295 22.21 -13.73 -0.68
CA GLU A 295 21.82 -13.61 0.73
C GLU A 295 22.57 -12.48 1.45
N ALA A 296 23.45 -11.75 0.76
CA ALA A 296 24.33 -10.75 1.34
C ALA A 296 24.01 -9.35 0.81
N LEU A 297 23.78 -8.41 1.71
CA LEU A 297 23.62 -7.00 1.39
C LEU A 297 25.02 -6.34 1.31
N ASN A 298 25.30 -5.57 0.26
CA ASN A 298 26.60 -4.96 0.01
C ASN A 298 26.58 -3.43 -0.15
N GLY A 299 25.60 -2.77 0.31
CA GLY A 299 25.39 -1.32 0.16
C GLY A 299 23.92 -0.99 0.29
N GLN A 300 23.41 -0.21 -0.62
CA GLN A 300 21.96 -0.13 -0.86
C GLN A 300 21.64 -1.06 -2.03
N ASP A 301 21.04 -2.19 -1.75
CA ASP A 301 20.71 -3.19 -2.77
C ASP A 301 19.22 -3.19 -3.10
N ILE A 302 18.92 -3.73 -4.27
CA ILE A 302 17.59 -4.16 -4.66
C ILE A 302 17.22 -5.38 -3.82
N TYR A 303 15.97 -5.50 -3.44
CA TYR A 303 15.40 -6.77 -3.03
C TYR A 303 14.26 -7.18 -3.96
N VAL A 304 14.11 -8.48 -4.15
CA VAL A 304 12.96 -9.09 -4.82
C VAL A 304 12.40 -10.16 -3.88
N SER A 305 11.14 -10.02 -3.53
CA SER A 305 10.49 -10.92 -2.58
C SER A 305 9.18 -11.47 -3.15
N LYS A 306 8.95 -12.76 -2.95
CA LYS A 306 7.73 -13.49 -3.36
C LYS A 306 6.99 -13.96 -2.13
N PHE A 307 5.73 -13.58 -2.04
CA PHE A 307 4.80 -14.03 -1.00
C PHE A 307 3.77 -15.00 -1.58
N SER A 308 3.23 -15.85 -0.71
CA SER A 308 1.99 -16.56 -0.99
C SER A 308 0.84 -15.58 -1.30
N SER A 309 -0.18 -16.04 -2.02
CA SER A 309 -1.34 -15.22 -2.42
C SER A 309 -2.11 -14.61 -1.25
N ASP A 310 -1.98 -15.18 -0.06
CA ASP A 310 -2.60 -14.72 1.19
C ASP A 310 -1.64 -13.90 2.07
N LEU A 311 -0.44 -13.58 1.58
CA LEU A 311 0.64 -12.87 2.27
C LEU A 311 1.05 -13.47 3.63
N THR A 312 0.72 -14.73 3.91
CA THR A 312 1.04 -15.38 5.19
C THR A 312 2.44 -15.99 5.22
N SER A 313 3.07 -16.17 4.06
CA SER A 313 4.41 -16.72 3.95
C SER A 313 5.26 -15.99 2.92
N LEU A 314 6.50 -15.72 3.29
CA LEU A 314 7.56 -15.32 2.37
C LEU A 314 8.09 -16.59 1.69
N SER A 315 7.78 -16.78 0.41
CA SER A 315 8.10 -18.01 -0.34
C SER A 315 9.50 -17.98 -0.94
N ALA A 316 9.96 -16.81 -1.36
CA ALA A 316 11.31 -16.56 -1.86
C ALA A 316 11.67 -15.08 -1.65
N SER A 317 12.94 -14.79 -1.39
CA SER A 317 13.43 -13.43 -1.31
C SER A 317 14.94 -13.42 -1.50
N THR A 318 15.44 -12.47 -2.30
CA THR A 318 16.85 -12.31 -2.64
C THR A 318 17.23 -10.84 -2.67
N TYR A 319 18.49 -10.54 -2.36
CA TYR A 319 19.12 -9.28 -2.75
C TYR A 319 19.59 -9.35 -4.20
N PHE A 320 19.82 -8.20 -4.80
CA PHE A 320 20.41 -8.03 -6.10
C PHE A 320 21.07 -6.65 -6.21
N GLY A 321 22.38 -6.61 -6.32
CA GLY A 321 23.13 -5.37 -6.39
C GLY A 321 24.63 -5.62 -6.44
N GLY A 322 25.37 -4.53 -6.40
CA GLY A 322 26.81 -4.49 -6.29
C GLY A 322 27.27 -3.85 -4.97
N SER A 323 28.29 -3.03 -5.01
CA SER A 323 28.78 -2.27 -3.84
C SER A 323 28.24 -0.85 -3.75
N GLY A 324 27.50 -0.41 -4.77
CA GLY A 324 26.95 0.94 -4.90
C GLY A 324 25.54 1.11 -4.33
N ASN A 325 24.80 2.03 -4.94
CA ASN A 325 23.36 2.21 -4.69
C ASN A 325 22.58 1.61 -5.84
N ASP A 326 21.92 0.50 -5.58
CA ASP A 326 21.13 -0.23 -6.53
C ASP A 326 19.64 -0.05 -6.25
N VAL A 327 18.87 0.36 -7.27
CA VAL A 327 17.46 0.70 -7.10
C VAL A 327 16.60 -0.08 -8.09
N GLY A 328 15.80 -1.01 -7.58
CA GLY A 328 14.81 -1.75 -8.38
C GLY A 328 13.53 -0.96 -8.55
N ARG A 329 13.15 -0.64 -9.78
CA ARG A 329 12.00 0.23 -10.08
C ARG A 329 10.77 -0.52 -10.56
N ALA A 330 10.95 -1.60 -11.34
CA ALA A 330 9.81 -2.32 -11.89
C ALA A 330 10.07 -3.81 -11.99
N ILE A 331 8.99 -4.58 -12.00
CA ILE A 331 8.96 -6.03 -12.00
C ILE A 331 7.85 -6.53 -12.91
N ALA A 332 8.13 -7.57 -13.70
CA ALA A 332 7.15 -8.30 -14.49
C ALA A 332 7.38 -9.81 -14.37
N ILE A 333 6.31 -10.60 -14.51
CA ILE A 333 6.36 -12.05 -14.39
C ILE A 333 5.87 -12.65 -15.71
N ASP A 334 6.66 -13.57 -16.29
CA ASP A 334 6.24 -14.28 -17.50
C ASP A 334 5.28 -15.45 -17.18
N SER A 335 4.72 -16.05 -18.23
CA SER A 335 3.78 -17.18 -18.07
C SER A 335 4.39 -18.44 -17.45
N SER A 336 5.71 -18.54 -17.40
CA SER A 336 6.48 -19.61 -16.75
C SER A 336 6.82 -19.29 -15.30
N GLY A 337 6.50 -18.07 -14.84
CA GLY A 337 6.79 -17.58 -13.49
C GLY A 337 8.19 -16.99 -13.35
N ASN A 338 8.99 -16.85 -14.42
CA ASN A 338 10.26 -16.15 -14.33
C ASN A 338 10.05 -14.68 -14.01
N VAL A 339 10.95 -14.12 -13.25
CA VAL A 339 10.87 -12.74 -12.71
C VAL A 339 11.82 -11.85 -13.49
N TYR A 340 11.29 -10.80 -14.09
CA TYR A 340 12.05 -9.80 -14.81
C TYR A 340 12.01 -8.49 -14.05
N VAL A 341 13.16 -7.86 -13.91
CA VAL A 341 13.32 -6.63 -13.13
C VAL A 341 14.12 -5.59 -13.92
N THR A 342 13.84 -4.33 -13.66
CA THR A 342 14.60 -3.20 -14.15
C THR A 342 14.70 -2.11 -13.09
N GLY A 343 15.66 -1.26 -13.26
CA GLY A 343 15.96 -0.13 -12.39
C GLY A 343 17.24 0.54 -12.84
N TYR A 344 18.05 0.99 -11.90
CA TYR A 344 19.34 1.59 -12.17
C TYR A 344 20.33 1.29 -11.04
N THR A 345 21.60 1.40 -11.35
CA THR A 345 22.70 1.29 -10.40
C THR A 345 23.59 2.53 -10.48
N GLU A 346 24.00 3.04 -9.32
CA GLU A 346 24.97 4.16 -9.19
C GLU A 346 26.41 3.63 -9.06
N ASP A 347 26.69 2.48 -9.59
CA ASP A 347 27.92 1.78 -9.29
C ASP A 347 29.08 2.17 -10.21
N HIS A 348 30.04 2.88 -9.68
CA HIS A 348 31.27 3.24 -10.40
C HIS A 348 32.25 2.06 -10.60
N THR A 349 31.91 0.86 -10.16
CA THR A 349 32.81 -0.30 -10.13
C THR A 349 32.45 -1.43 -11.09
N THR A 350 31.33 -1.34 -11.81
CA THR A 350 30.83 -2.40 -12.74
C THR A 350 30.66 -3.74 -11.98
N ASP A 351 29.97 -3.74 -10.83
CA ASP A 351 29.81 -4.93 -10.01
C ASP A 351 28.34 -5.38 -9.82
N LEU A 352 27.36 -4.70 -10.42
CA LEU A 352 26.02 -5.29 -10.56
C LEU A 352 26.14 -6.58 -11.36
N PRO A 353 25.66 -7.72 -10.87
CA PRO A 353 25.86 -8.99 -11.53
C PRO A 353 25.25 -9.04 -12.94
N THR A 354 26.09 -9.27 -13.95
CA THR A 354 25.68 -9.53 -15.35
C THR A 354 25.91 -11.00 -15.72
N THR A 355 25.31 -11.45 -16.82
CA THR A 355 25.53 -12.80 -17.33
C THR A 355 26.51 -12.78 -18.51
N GLY A 356 27.40 -13.78 -18.60
CA GLY A 356 28.39 -13.83 -19.67
C GLY A 356 27.74 -13.88 -21.04
N GLY A 357 28.16 -12.97 -21.94
CA GLY A 357 27.58 -12.76 -23.26
C GLY A 357 26.33 -11.88 -23.26
N ALA A 358 26.08 -11.14 -22.18
CA ALA A 358 25.04 -10.13 -22.13
C ALA A 358 25.26 -9.04 -23.19
N TYR A 359 24.21 -8.24 -23.43
CA TYR A 359 24.27 -7.13 -24.38
C TYR A 359 25.36 -6.12 -23.97
N ASP A 360 25.38 -5.73 -22.69
CA ASP A 360 26.45 -4.93 -22.08
C ASP A 360 26.79 -5.51 -20.69
N GLU A 361 28.09 -5.74 -20.46
CA GLU A 361 28.61 -6.25 -19.19
C GLU A 361 29.32 -5.16 -18.38
N SER A 362 29.26 -3.90 -18.83
CA SER A 362 30.01 -2.77 -18.28
C SER A 362 29.10 -1.65 -17.84
N HIS A 363 29.38 -1.08 -16.69
CA HIS A 363 28.83 0.20 -16.25
C HIS A 363 29.57 1.34 -16.98
N ASN A 364 28.86 2.28 -17.57
CA ASN A 364 29.43 3.25 -18.51
C ASN A 364 29.20 4.72 -18.11
N GLY A 365 28.38 5.05 -17.13
CA GLY A 365 27.95 6.41 -16.83
C GLY A 365 27.91 6.77 -15.35
N ASP A 366 27.05 7.70 -15.03
CA ASP A 366 26.72 8.09 -13.66
C ASP A 366 25.77 7.05 -13.03
N ASN A 367 24.65 6.77 -13.71
CA ASN A 367 23.74 5.67 -13.43
C ASN A 367 23.50 4.90 -14.71
N ASP A 368 23.54 3.59 -14.67
CA ASP A 368 23.12 2.74 -15.77
C ASP A 368 21.84 2.00 -15.45
N ALA A 369 20.90 1.99 -16.40
CA ALA A 369 19.76 1.08 -16.34
C ALA A 369 20.24 -0.37 -16.47
N PHE A 370 19.47 -1.29 -15.93
CA PHE A 370 19.70 -2.72 -16.07
C PHE A 370 18.41 -3.47 -16.43
N VAL A 371 18.56 -4.65 -17.00
CA VAL A 371 17.48 -5.61 -17.22
C VAL A 371 17.95 -6.97 -16.77
N SER A 372 17.26 -7.56 -15.80
CA SER A 372 17.64 -8.84 -15.22
C SER A 372 16.48 -9.82 -15.15
N LYS A 373 16.78 -11.11 -15.30
CA LYS A 373 15.83 -12.22 -15.29
C LYS A 373 16.26 -13.25 -14.25
N PHE A 374 15.37 -13.55 -13.32
CA PHE A 374 15.54 -14.59 -12.31
C PHE A 374 14.62 -15.79 -12.58
N SER A 375 15.00 -16.92 -12.01
CA SER A 375 14.10 -18.07 -11.87
C SER A 375 12.90 -17.73 -11.00
N SER A 376 11.81 -18.49 -11.13
CA SER A 376 10.56 -18.28 -10.39
C SER A 376 10.67 -18.45 -8.86
N ASP A 377 11.75 -19.08 -8.40
CA ASP A 377 12.09 -19.31 -6.99
C ASP A 377 13.19 -18.36 -6.47
N LEU A 378 13.66 -17.42 -7.32
CA LEU A 378 14.68 -16.43 -7.01
C LEU A 378 16.04 -17.02 -6.58
N THR A 379 16.33 -18.26 -6.97
CA THR A 379 17.60 -18.93 -6.62
C THR A 379 18.67 -18.77 -7.68
N SER A 380 18.33 -18.30 -8.88
CA SER A 380 19.29 -18.14 -9.98
C SER A 380 18.99 -16.92 -10.85
N LEU A 381 20.06 -16.23 -11.24
CA LEU A 381 20.05 -15.18 -12.25
C LEU A 381 20.24 -15.82 -13.63
N SER A 382 19.23 -15.75 -14.49
CA SER A 382 19.23 -16.40 -15.79
C SER A 382 19.77 -15.51 -16.93
N ALA A 383 19.53 -14.20 -16.83
CA ALA A 383 20.06 -13.18 -17.73
C ALA A 383 20.16 -11.86 -16.99
N SER A 384 21.19 -11.08 -17.25
CA SER A 384 21.34 -9.73 -16.72
C SER A 384 22.28 -8.92 -17.60
N THR A 385 21.91 -7.68 -17.88
CA THR A 385 22.68 -6.76 -18.72
C THR A 385 22.52 -5.33 -18.21
N TYR A 386 23.55 -4.53 -18.32
CA TYR A 386 23.42 -3.09 -18.29
C TYR A 386 22.77 -2.60 -19.57
N PHE A 387 22.20 -1.41 -19.50
CA PHE A 387 21.62 -0.72 -20.64
C PHE A 387 21.66 0.79 -20.42
N GLY A 388 22.65 1.44 -20.98
CA GLY A 388 22.88 2.87 -20.81
C GLY A 388 23.99 3.37 -21.71
N GLY A 389 24.27 4.66 -21.62
CA GLY A 389 25.39 5.35 -22.25
C GLY A 389 26.35 5.89 -21.19
N SER A 390 26.88 7.11 -21.41
CA SER A 390 27.79 7.77 -20.48
C SER A 390 27.09 8.71 -19.48
N GLY A 391 25.78 8.84 -19.57
CA GLY A 391 24.99 9.75 -18.74
C GLY A 391 24.29 9.09 -17.56
N ASP A 392 23.19 9.70 -17.12
CA ASP A 392 22.26 9.16 -16.11
C ASP A 392 21.13 8.40 -16.82
N ASP A 393 21.23 7.07 -16.84
CA ASP A 393 20.31 6.16 -17.52
C ASP A 393 19.52 5.36 -16.49
N ARG A 394 18.19 5.51 -16.47
CA ARG A 394 17.36 4.83 -15.48
C ARG A 394 16.19 4.09 -16.09
N GLY A 395 16.10 2.79 -15.82
CA GLY A 395 14.93 1.99 -16.13
C GLY A 395 13.79 2.28 -15.15
N TRP A 396 12.57 2.54 -15.65
CA TRP A 396 11.42 2.90 -14.83
C TRP A 396 10.27 1.91 -14.88
N ASP A 397 10.08 1.25 -16.04
CA ASP A 397 9.01 0.28 -16.17
C ASP A 397 9.41 -0.86 -17.12
N ILE A 398 8.81 -2.03 -16.93
CA ILE A 398 9.10 -3.25 -17.67
C ILE A 398 7.81 -4.00 -18.00
N ALA A 399 7.70 -4.49 -19.22
CA ALA A 399 6.58 -5.31 -19.69
C ALA A 399 7.05 -6.48 -20.51
N ILE A 400 6.27 -7.56 -20.53
CA ILE A 400 6.56 -8.78 -21.30
C ILE A 400 5.39 -9.06 -22.22
N ASP A 401 5.65 -9.26 -23.52
CA ASP A 401 4.60 -9.68 -24.45
C ASP A 401 4.35 -11.20 -24.41
N SER A 402 3.28 -11.63 -25.05
CA SER A 402 2.90 -13.04 -25.10
C SER A 402 3.93 -13.95 -25.82
N SER A 403 4.88 -13.36 -26.52
CA SER A 403 5.98 -14.06 -27.20
C SER A 403 7.25 -14.15 -26.33
N GLY A 404 7.23 -13.54 -25.13
CA GLY A 404 8.35 -13.49 -24.21
C GLY A 404 9.35 -12.36 -24.48
N ASN A 405 9.05 -11.42 -25.41
CA ASN A 405 9.89 -10.24 -25.56
C ASN A 405 9.70 -9.29 -24.38
N VAL A 406 10.81 -8.73 -23.91
CA VAL A 406 10.86 -7.80 -22.78
C VAL A 406 10.97 -6.38 -23.31
N TYR A 407 10.12 -5.50 -22.83
CA TYR A 407 10.13 -4.07 -23.15
C TYR A 407 10.46 -3.30 -21.89
N VAL A 408 11.42 -2.39 -21.98
CA VAL A 408 11.82 -1.51 -20.89
C VAL A 408 11.70 -0.07 -21.37
N THR A 409 11.19 0.80 -20.49
CA THR A 409 11.20 2.23 -20.69
C THR A 409 11.85 2.93 -19.52
N GLY A 410 12.38 4.09 -19.76
CA GLY A 410 13.04 4.91 -18.78
C GLY A 410 13.44 6.25 -19.37
N TYR A 411 14.44 6.87 -18.77
CA TYR A 411 15.03 8.07 -19.33
C TYR A 411 16.57 7.97 -19.37
N THR A 412 17.15 8.76 -20.24
CA THR A 412 18.59 9.00 -20.36
C THR A 412 18.86 10.50 -20.29
N GLU A 413 19.95 10.90 -19.62
CA GLU A 413 20.47 12.29 -19.60
C GLU A 413 21.76 12.38 -20.40
N ASP A 414 21.82 11.78 -21.55
CA ASP A 414 23.06 11.61 -22.28
C ASP A 414 23.31 12.75 -23.26
N ASP A 415 24.33 13.55 -23.04
CA ASP A 415 24.74 14.64 -23.95
C ASP A 415 25.44 14.14 -25.22
N THR A 416 25.73 12.82 -25.33
CA THR A 416 26.62 12.25 -26.34
C THR A 416 25.95 11.37 -27.38
N THR A 417 24.64 11.08 -27.23
CA THR A 417 23.90 10.14 -28.10
C THR A 417 24.47 8.72 -28.11
N ASP A 418 25.05 8.29 -27.00
CA ASP A 418 25.62 6.94 -26.87
C ASP A 418 24.66 5.94 -26.18
N GLN A 419 23.47 6.40 -25.78
CA GLN A 419 22.37 5.48 -25.44
C GLN A 419 22.08 4.57 -26.63
N PRO A 420 22.11 3.23 -26.45
CA PRO A 420 21.98 2.31 -27.56
C PRO A 420 20.65 2.42 -28.29
N THR A 421 20.68 2.73 -29.58
CA THR A 421 19.54 2.73 -30.49
C THR A 421 19.74 1.70 -31.61
N THR A 422 18.65 1.27 -32.23
CA THR A 422 18.72 0.38 -33.40
C THR A 422 18.56 1.15 -34.69
N SER A 423 19.35 0.81 -35.71
CA SER A 423 19.25 1.46 -37.02
C SER A 423 17.85 1.32 -37.61
N GLY A 424 17.26 2.45 -38.02
CA GLY A 424 15.89 2.54 -38.52
C GLY A 424 14.83 2.71 -37.38
N ALA A 425 15.24 2.96 -36.15
CA ALA A 425 14.34 3.34 -35.07
C ALA A 425 13.59 4.65 -35.39
N TYR A 426 12.49 4.90 -34.71
CA TYR A 426 11.67 6.11 -34.89
C TYR A 426 12.48 7.41 -34.69
N ASP A 427 13.33 7.45 -33.67
CA ASP A 427 14.33 8.47 -33.45
C ASP A 427 15.62 7.79 -32.95
N GLU A 428 16.73 8.19 -33.53
CA GLU A 428 18.07 7.68 -33.20
C GLU A 428 18.92 8.78 -32.53
N SER A 429 18.30 9.94 -32.22
CA SER A 429 18.99 11.12 -31.72
C SER A 429 18.51 11.52 -30.34
N HIS A 430 19.45 11.74 -29.43
CA HIS A 430 19.16 12.45 -28.18
C HIS A 430 18.99 13.95 -28.45
N ASN A 431 17.96 14.56 -27.86
CA ASN A 431 17.54 15.93 -28.16
C ASN A 431 17.85 16.94 -27.03
N GLY A 432 18.58 16.51 -26.01
CA GLY A 432 19.07 17.33 -24.90
C GLY A 432 18.16 17.30 -23.65
N GLY A 433 18.76 17.40 -22.48
CA GLY A 433 18.12 17.17 -21.19
C GLY A 433 17.80 15.71 -20.96
N TYR A 434 16.61 15.38 -20.49
CA TYR A 434 16.16 14.00 -20.32
C TYR A 434 15.31 13.54 -21.51
N ASP A 435 15.73 12.48 -22.18
CA ASP A 435 14.94 11.85 -23.23
C ASP A 435 14.43 10.47 -22.77
N VAL A 436 13.23 10.12 -23.20
CA VAL A 436 12.63 8.81 -22.90
C VAL A 436 13.18 7.77 -23.86
N PHE A 437 13.68 6.65 -23.37
CA PHE A 437 13.99 5.48 -24.20
C PHE A 437 12.89 4.40 -24.08
N ILE A 438 12.73 3.63 -25.14
CA ILE A 438 11.92 2.41 -25.19
C ILE A 438 12.75 1.33 -25.88
N SER A 439 13.10 0.28 -25.15
CA SER A 439 13.97 -0.77 -25.65
C SER A 439 13.29 -2.14 -25.57
N LYS A 440 13.59 -2.98 -26.55
CA LYS A 440 13.07 -4.34 -26.66
C LYS A 440 14.20 -5.34 -26.64
N PHE A 441 14.11 -6.31 -25.73
CA PHE A 441 15.00 -7.45 -25.58
C PHE A 441 14.25 -8.74 -25.95
N SER A 442 14.99 -9.74 -26.50
CA SER A 442 14.42 -11.03 -26.91
C SER A 442 15.07 -12.19 -26.15
#